data_c5a86f242c0284474a562b9a89a9a1d3
#
_entry.id   c5a86f242c0284474a562b9a89a9a1d3
#
_cell.length_a   1.000
_cell.length_b   1.000
_cell.length_c   1.000
_cell.angle_alpha   90.00
_cell.angle_beta   90.00
_cell.angle_gamma   90.00
#
_symmetry.space_group_name_H-M   'P 1'
#
loop_
_entity.id
_entity.type
_entity.pdbx_description
1 polymer ?
#
loop_
_entity_poly.entity_id
_entity_poly.type
_entity_poly.pdbx_seq_one_letter_code
_entity_poly.pdbx_strand_id
1 'polypeptide(L)'
;MEARIDEGRIKGAIDPISLEKTEKIVEQMKSSICQVYGKETGTGFFCKIPYEGKSIPVLMTNYHIIDDDFLKNNKEFKISINNGKNDFININEKTKIYSSIRDEYDIMIIKLQEKNIYHYLELDKQLFKENVEKIYKDQSIYIIHYPMKKVHVSFGYGIEKESEYYIKHFCNTEHASSGSPILNLETNKVIGIHSGFINKEPKFNIGIILKYPLNELNNIKNKEKKISKPINEIKEKIKKDEIQSRINEIKLEIKINKDDINKDIYFLDNTNGKYYKIKHYHDNLKELNESNTELFINNKKYKYKKYFNPDKEGIYIIKLIFNIYIKDCSFMFCGCYNIINIDLSSFQDTKNVNNMSYMFYCCKSLKSLPDISNWDTKNVNNMSDMFSGCNSLKKIPNKFC
;
A
#
# COMPACT_ATOMS: atom_id res chain seq x y z
N MET A 1 8.56 18.78 58.39
CA MET A 1 9.19 18.85 57.06
C MET A 1 8.09 19.03 56.05
N GLU A 2 7.83 20.24 55.63
CA GLU A 2 6.91 20.48 54.51
C GLU A 2 7.56 19.95 53.25
N ALA A 3 6.89 19.03 52.55
CA ALA A 3 7.33 18.54 51.24
C ALA A 3 7.30 19.73 50.26
N ARG A 4 8.45 20.12 49.74
CA ARG A 4 8.53 21.05 48.63
C ARG A 4 7.78 20.42 47.45
N ILE A 5 6.71 21.05 47.02
CA ILE A 5 6.00 20.69 45.79
C ILE A 5 6.81 21.32 44.67
N ASP A 6 7.62 20.51 43.97
CA ASP A 6 8.30 20.94 42.74
C ASP A 6 7.31 20.79 41.57
N GLU A 7 7.11 21.89 40.86
CA GLU A 7 6.39 21.85 39.60
C GLU A 7 7.25 21.17 38.51
N GLY A 8 6.78 20.08 37.95
CA GLY A 8 7.50 19.30 36.93
C GLY A 8 6.58 18.78 35.82
N ARG A 9 7.17 18.52 34.65
CA ARG A 9 6.46 17.87 33.53
C ARG A 9 6.10 16.44 33.90
N ILE A 10 4.83 16.08 33.75
CA ILE A 10 4.33 14.72 33.91
C ILE A 10 4.58 13.99 32.59
N LYS A 11 5.31 12.87 32.62
CA LYS A 11 5.55 12.05 31.44
C LYS A 11 4.22 11.53 30.87
N GLY A 12 4.00 11.77 29.55
CA GLY A 12 2.76 11.38 28.87
C GLY A 12 1.60 12.37 29.02
N ALA A 13 1.82 13.50 29.71
CA ALA A 13 0.86 14.61 29.70
C ALA A 13 1.10 15.51 28.48
N ILE A 14 0.03 16.12 28.00
CA ILE A 14 0.07 17.10 26.89
C ILE A 14 0.76 18.38 27.37
N ASP A 15 1.65 18.94 26.58
CA ASP A 15 2.29 20.21 26.86
C ASP A 15 1.27 21.34 27.01
N PRO A 16 1.51 22.31 27.92
CA PRO A 16 0.68 23.50 28.04
C PRO A 16 0.61 24.27 26.70
N ILE A 17 -0.59 24.77 26.40
CA ILE A 17 -0.86 25.45 25.15
C ILE A 17 -0.91 26.95 25.38
N SER A 18 -0.04 27.73 24.73
CA SER A 18 -0.05 29.18 24.79
C SER A 18 -1.26 29.80 24.06
N LEU A 19 -1.59 31.05 24.39
CA LEU A 19 -2.64 31.80 23.70
C LEU A 19 -2.39 31.84 22.19
N GLU A 20 -1.18 32.17 21.77
CA GLU A 20 -0.78 32.24 20.34
C GLU A 20 -1.02 30.90 19.61
N LYS A 21 -0.63 29.78 20.22
CA LYS A 21 -0.89 28.44 19.67
C LYS A 21 -2.38 28.15 19.59
N THR A 22 -3.15 28.55 20.59
CA THR A 22 -4.62 28.37 20.62
C THR A 22 -5.28 29.14 19.48
N GLU A 23 -4.89 30.40 19.27
CA GLU A 23 -5.38 31.22 18.13
C GLU A 23 -5.06 30.59 16.80
N LYS A 24 -3.85 30.07 16.63
CA LYS A 24 -3.45 29.35 15.42
C LYS A 24 -4.29 28.09 15.16
N ILE A 25 -4.56 27.31 16.21
CA ILE A 25 -5.42 26.12 16.10
C ILE A 25 -6.85 26.54 15.69
N VAL A 26 -7.40 27.60 16.29
CA VAL A 26 -8.73 28.13 15.95
C VAL A 26 -8.78 28.59 14.48
N GLU A 27 -7.72 29.27 14.00
CA GLU A 27 -7.61 29.66 12.58
C GLU A 27 -7.63 28.45 11.66
N GLN A 28 -6.85 27.41 11.97
CA GLN A 28 -6.83 26.16 11.22
C GLN A 28 -8.20 25.48 11.20
N MET A 29 -8.90 25.43 12.34
CA MET A 29 -10.25 24.86 12.43
C MET A 29 -11.25 25.57 11.52
N LYS A 30 -11.11 26.88 11.30
CA LYS A 30 -12.05 27.69 10.50
C LYS A 30 -11.92 27.48 9.00
N SER A 31 -10.71 27.23 8.48
CA SER A 31 -10.45 27.33 7.04
C SER A 31 -9.47 26.31 6.45
N SER A 32 -8.81 25.49 7.28
CA SER A 32 -7.84 24.52 6.79
C SER A 32 -8.37 23.08 6.73
N ILE A 33 -9.53 22.83 7.33
CA ILE A 33 -10.13 21.49 7.47
C ILE A 33 -11.53 21.50 6.87
N CYS A 34 -11.93 20.40 6.26
CA CYS A 34 -13.29 20.23 5.73
C CYS A 34 -13.85 18.84 6.05
N GLN A 35 -15.15 18.74 6.10
CA GLN A 35 -15.84 17.46 5.96
C GLN A 35 -15.89 17.08 4.49
N VAL A 36 -15.58 15.84 4.18
CA VAL A 36 -15.56 15.29 2.83
C VAL A 36 -16.71 14.32 2.66
N TYR A 37 -17.47 14.45 1.58
CA TYR A 37 -18.58 13.58 1.21
C TYR A 37 -18.19 12.73 0.00
N GLY A 38 -17.58 11.59 0.26
CA GLY A 38 -17.17 10.59 -0.73
C GLY A 38 -18.05 9.35 -0.70
N LYS A 39 -17.45 8.17 -0.84
CA LYS A 39 -18.10 6.88 -0.59
C LYS A 39 -18.55 6.77 0.87
N GLU A 40 -17.70 7.27 1.75
CA GLU A 40 -17.98 7.46 3.15
C GLU A 40 -17.83 8.94 3.50
N THR A 41 -18.41 9.37 4.61
CA THR A 41 -18.18 10.71 5.13
C THR A 41 -16.96 10.69 6.02
N GLY A 42 -16.03 11.61 5.77
CA GLY A 42 -14.81 11.73 6.57
C GLY A 42 -14.32 13.16 6.67
N THR A 43 -13.11 13.30 7.12
CA THR A 43 -12.39 14.58 7.22
C THR A 43 -11.38 14.70 6.08
N GLY A 44 -11.15 15.91 5.60
CA GLY A 44 -10.05 16.25 4.73
C GLY A 44 -9.40 17.57 5.17
N PHE A 45 -8.20 17.83 4.69
CA PHE A 45 -7.49 19.06 5.01
C PHE A 45 -6.77 19.63 3.80
N PHE A 46 -6.69 20.97 3.78
CA PHE A 46 -5.97 21.71 2.77
C PHE A 46 -4.52 21.86 3.20
N CYS A 47 -3.60 21.48 2.33
CA CYS A 47 -2.17 21.52 2.61
C CYS A 47 -1.38 21.98 1.37
N LYS A 48 -0.22 22.59 1.59
CA LYS A 48 0.77 22.82 0.53
C LYS A 48 1.86 21.75 0.60
N ILE A 49 2.07 21.04 -0.51
CA ILE A 49 3.08 19.98 -0.57
C ILE A 49 4.14 20.29 -1.62
N PRO A 50 5.39 19.81 -1.42
CA PRO A 50 6.41 19.86 -2.46
C PRO A 50 6.06 18.86 -3.57
N TYR A 51 5.93 19.35 -4.79
CA TYR A 51 5.62 18.57 -5.96
C TYR A 51 6.28 19.16 -7.20
N GLU A 52 7.10 18.39 -7.89
CA GLU A 52 7.84 18.80 -9.09
C GLU A 52 8.68 20.08 -8.93
N GLY A 53 9.29 20.28 -7.76
CA GLY A 53 10.11 21.45 -7.44
C GLY A 53 9.31 22.72 -7.11
N LYS A 54 7.99 22.60 -6.99
CA LYS A 54 7.08 23.69 -6.61
C LYS A 54 6.30 23.30 -5.36
N SER A 55 5.76 24.29 -4.67
CA SER A 55 4.77 24.08 -3.62
C SER A 55 3.38 24.18 -4.23
N ILE A 56 2.56 23.15 -4.12
CA ILE A 56 1.22 23.11 -4.70
C ILE A 56 0.14 22.91 -3.64
N PRO A 57 -1.04 23.52 -3.83
CA PRO A 57 -2.18 23.33 -2.96
C PRO A 57 -2.87 21.98 -3.25
N VAL A 58 -3.18 21.24 -2.20
CA VAL A 58 -3.87 19.95 -2.27
C VAL A 58 -4.94 19.84 -1.18
N LEU A 59 -5.93 18.99 -1.45
CA LEU A 59 -6.78 18.36 -0.44
C LEU A 59 -6.24 16.96 -0.19
N MET A 60 -6.05 16.60 1.07
CA MET A 60 -5.72 15.26 1.50
C MET A 60 -6.88 14.66 2.29
N THR A 61 -7.17 13.39 2.04
CA THR A 61 -8.13 12.57 2.80
C THR A 61 -7.70 11.10 2.71
N ASN A 62 -8.43 10.18 3.34
CA ASN A 62 -8.15 8.75 3.16
C ASN A 62 -8.72 8.20 1.85
N TYR A 63 -8.08 7.13 1.35
CA TYR A 63 -8.49 6.42 0.14
C TYR A 63 -9.88 5.76 0.30
N HIS A 64 -10.18 5.21 1.49
CA HIS A 64 -11.49 4.62 1.73
C HIS A 64 -12.65 5.64 1.70
N ILE A 65 -12.37 6.95 1.88
CA ILE A 65 -13.36 8.04 1.75
C ILE A 65 -13.58 8.41 0.29
N ILE A 66 -12.48 8.62 -0.45
CA ILE A 66 -12.49 8.88 -1.90
C ILE A 66 -11.46 7.95 -2.55
N ASP A 67 -11.94 6.97 -3.30
CA ASP A 67 -11.09 6.07 -4.08
C ASP A 67 -11.08 6.42 -5.58
N ASP A 68 -10.33 5.65 -6.34
CA ASP A 68 -10.19 5.85 -7.78
C ASP A 68 -11.51 5.61 -8.53
N ASP A 69 -12.34 4.67 -8.07
CA ASP A 69 -13.64 4.41 -8.68
C ASP A 69 -14.61 5.56 -8.42
N PHE A 70 -14.58 6.14 -7.23
CA PHE A 70 -15.35 7.34 -6.92
C PHE A 70 -14.96 8.51 -7.83
N LEU A 71 -13.65 8.79 -7.98
CA LEU A 71 -13.17 9.86 -8.85
C LEU A 71 -13.52 9.63 -10.33
N LYS A 72 -13.51 8.38 -10.79
CA LYS A 72 -13.84 8.02 -12.17
C LYS A 72 -15.33 8.19 -12.48
N ASN A 73 -16.20 7.95 -11.51
CA ASN A 73 -17.66 7.92 -11.72
C ASN A 73 -18.36 9.23 -11.38
N ASN A 74 -17.65 10.23 -10.84
CA ASN A 74 -18.21 11.51 -10.45
C ASN A 74 -17.47 12.67 -11.15
N LYS A 75 -18.19 13.74 -11.45
CA LYS A 75 -17.62 14.97 -12.04
C LYS A 75 -17.17 15.98 -10.99
N GLU A 76 -17.73 15.89 -9.80
CA GLU A 76 -17.41 16.72 -8.65
C GLU A 76 -17.77 16.01 -7.36
N PHE A 77 -17.25 16.48 -6.23
CA PHE A 77 -17.70 16.06 -4.91
C PHE A 77 -17.82 17.23 -3.95
N LYS A 78 -18.71 17.07 -3.00
CA LYS A 78 -19.03 18.09 -1.99
C LYS A 78 -18.03 18.03 -0.84
N ILE A 79 -17.64 19.21 -0.35
CA ILE A 79 -16.98 19.41 0.95
C ILE A 79 -17.76 20.44 1.77
N SER A 80 -17.57 20.42 3.10
CA SER A 80 -18.15 21.40 4.01
C SER A 80 -17.07 21.97 4.93
N ILE A 81 -16.95 23.28 4.99
CA ILE A 81 -15.92 24.01 5.76
C ILE A 81 -16.64 24.83 6.83
N ASN A 82 -15.99 25.05 7.96
CA ASN A 82 -16.48 25.92 9.02
C ASN A 82 -17.95 25.67 9.39
N ASN A 83 -18.28 24.40 9.70
CA ASN A 83 -19.58 23.95 10.18
C ASN A 83 -20.78 24.30 9.25
N GLY A 84 -20.61 24.30 7.95
CA GLY A 84 -21.74 24.40 7.04
C GLY A 84 -21.53 25.17 5.75
N LYS A 85 -20.39 25.82 5.54
CA LYS A 85 -20.05 26.42 4.27
C LYS A 85 -19.70 25.32 3.26
N ASN A 86 -20.61 25.01 2.35
CA ASN A 86 -20.39 24.01 1.30
C ASN A 86 -19.55 24.57 0.16
N ASP A 87 -18.67 23.75 -0.39
CA ASP A 87 -17.96 23.97 -1.64
C ASP A 87 -17.89 22.66 -2.42
N PHE A 88 -17.55 22.72 -3.70
CA PHE A 88 -17.47 21.57 -4.60
C PHE A 88 -16.09 21.53 -5.25
N ILE A 89 -15.52 20.33 -5.26
CA ILE A 89 -14.24 20.05 -5.92
C ILE A 89 -14.54 19.37 -7.26
N ASN A 90 -14.22 20.06 -8.37
CA ASN A 90 -14.37 19.49 -9.70
C ASN A 90 -13.32 18.42 -9.97
N ILE A 91 -13.74 17.32 -10.59
CA ILE A 91 -12.89 16.19 -10.95
C ILE A 91 -12.58 16.23 -12.45
N ASN A 92 -11.30 16.11 -12.78
CA ASN A 92 -10.78 15.92 -14.13
C ASN A 92 -9.54 15.02 -14.09
N GLU A 93 -8.98 14.67 -15.24
CA GLU A 93 -7.82 13.76 -15.35
C GLU A 93 -6.58 14.21 -14.57
N LYS A 94 -6.46 15.50 -14.25
CA LYS A 94 -5.33 16.10 -13.52
C LYS A 94 -5.62 16.34 -12.04
N THR A 95 -6.82 16.00 -11.58
CA THR A 95 -7.26 16.27 -10.21
C THR A 95 -6.56 15.33 -9.21
N LYS A 96 -6.49 14.04 -9.53
CA LYS A 96 -5.73 13.10 -8.71
C LYS A 96 -4.23 13.27 -8.93
N ILE A 97 -3.48 13.45 -7.85
CA ILE A 97 -2.01 13.46 -7.90
C ILE A 97 -1.46 12.12 -7.46
N TYR A 98 -2.01 11.55 -6.38
CA TYR A 98 -1.55 10.32 -5.79
C TYR A 98 -2.67 9.64 -5.01
N SER A 99 -2.69 8.32 -5.04
CA SER A 99 -3.54 7.51 -4.17
C SER A 99 -2.80 6.24 -3.76
N SER A 100 -3.06 5.78 -2.55
CA SER A 100 -2.59 4.49 -2.04
C SER A 100 -3.72 3.81 -1.30
N ILE A 101 -3.92 2.52 -1.57
CA ILE A 101 -5.02 1.71 -1.03
C ILE A 101 -4.93 1.56 0.49
N ARG A 102 -6.02 1.07 1.09
CA ARG A 102 -6.17 0.95 2.55
C ARG A 102 -5.10 0.06 3.21
N ASP A 103 -4.64 -0.96 2.51
CA ASP A 103 -3.64 -1.92 3.03
C ASP A 103 -2.20 -1.36 2.98
N GLU A 104 -2.01 -0.16 2.44
CA GLU A 104 -0.74 0.56 2.40
C GLU A 104 -0.82 1.85 3.22
N TYR A 105 -0.99 3.02 2.55
CA TYR A 105 -1.04 4.31 3.23
C TYR A 105 -2.46 4.86 3.41
N ASP A 106 -3.47 4.22 2.81
CA ASP A 106 -4.87 4.68 2.86
C ASP A 106 -5.01 6.20 2.64
N ILE A 107 -4.41 6.73 1.59
CA ILE A 107 -4.35 8.16 1.32
C ILE A 107 -4.82 8.50 -0.11
N MET A 108 -5.52 9.63 -0.23
CA MET A 108 -5.88 10.28 -1.48
C MET A 108 -5.38 11.73 -1.46
N ILE A 109 -4.61 12.12 -2.47
CA ILE A 109 -4.08 13.49 -2.64
C ILE A 109 -4.67 14.08 -3.91
N ILE A 110 -5.44 15.15 -3.75
CA ILE A 110 -6.20 15.83 -4.79
C ILE A 110 -5.64 17.23 -4.99
N LYS A 111 -5.25 17.56 -6.23
CA LYS A 111 -4.77 18.88 -6.60
C LYS A 111 -5.91 19.88 -6.57
N LEU A 112 -5.64 21.05 -6.04
CA LEU A 112 -6.58 22.16 -6.00
C LEU A 112 -6.10 23.34 -6.85
N GLN A 113 -7.06 24.15 -7.27
CA GLN A 113 -6.79 25.56 -7.61
C GLN A 113 -6.79 26.38 -6.32
N GLU A 114 -5.85 27.31 -6.18
CA GLU A 114 -5.83 28.19 -5.00
C GLU A 114 -7.13 28.99 -4.92
N LYS A 115 -7.74 28.97 -3.75
CA LYS A 115 -8.91 29.79 -3.40
C LYS A 115 -8.60 30.54 -2.10
N ASN A 116 -8.93 31.83 -2.06
CA ASN A 116 -8.71 32.67 -0.87
C ASN A 116 -9.49 32.23 0.38
N ILE A 117 -10.50 31.38 0.21
CA ILE A 117 -11.30 30.83 1.32
C ILE A 117 -10.61 29.67 2.03
N TYR A 118 -9.56 29.09 1.46
CA TYR A 118 -8.79 28.01 2.07
C TYR A 118 -7.52 28.54 2.69
N HIS A 119 -7.30 28.12 3.92
CA HIS A 119 -6.02 28.30 4.59
C HIS A 119 -5.25 26.97 4.49
N TYR A 120 -4.11 26.98 3.81
CA TYR A 120 -3.35 25.77 3.58
C TYR A 120 -2.37 25.50 4.70
N LEU A 121 -2.48 24.34 5.32
CA LEU A 121 -1.52 23.84 6.30
C LEU A 121 -0.15 23.66 5.67
N GLU A 122 0.88 23.75 6.48
CA GLU A 122 2.26 23.45 6.10
C GLU A 122 2.71 22.12 6.68
N LEU A 123 3.59 21.43 5.96
CA LEU A 123 4.26 20.24 6.48
C LEU A 123 5.33 20.62 7.50
N ASP A 124 5.50 19.81 8.52
CA ASP A 124 6.59 19.97 9.47
C ASP A 124 7.94 19.74 8.79
N LYS A 125 8.91 20.64 9.00
CA LYS A 125 10.22 20.56 8.36
C LYS A 125 11.03 19.33 8.79
N GLN A 126 10.75 18.78 9.95
CA GLN A 126 11.41 17.58 10.45
C GLN A 126 10.85 16.30 9.81
N LEU A 127 9.72 16.38 9.13
CA LEU A 127 9.04 15.24 8.50
C LEU A 127 9.95 14.46 7.54
N PHE A 128 10.87 15.15 6.85
CA PHE A 128 11.74 14.52 5.85
C PHE A 128 13.13 14.11 6.38
N LYS A 129 13.38 14.27 7.70
CA LYS A 129 14.63 13.80 8.31
C LYS A 129 14.66 12.27 8.41
N GLU A 130 15.87 11.72 8.53
CA GLU A 130 16.06 10.32 8.88
C GLU A 130 15.48 10.02 10.26
N ASN A 131 15.01 8.79 10.48
CA ASN A 131 14.41 8.34 11.75
C ASN A 131 13.29 9.27 12.26
N VAL A 132 12.45 9.76 11.33
CA VAL A 132 11.34 10.68 11.63
C VAL A 132 10.39 10.14 12.69
N GLU A 133 10.23 8.84 12.77
CA GLU A 133 9.43 8.15 13.76
C GLU A 133 9.94 8.36 15.20
N LYS A 134 11.25 8.49 15.38
CA LYS A 134 11.86 8.79 16.70
C LYS A 134 11.68 10.27 17.08
N ILE A 135 11.63 11.14 16.08
CA ILE A 135 11.45 12.59 16.28
C ILE A 135 10.09 12.87 16.90
N TYR A 136 9.04 12.18 16.43
CA TYR A 136 7.66 12.42 16.91
C TYR A 136 7.23 11.48 18.04
N LYS A 137 8.12 10.61 18.53
CA LYS A 137 7.86 9.80 19.71
C LYS A 137 7.72 10.68 20.93
N ASP A 138 6.70 10.42 21.75
CA ASP A 138 6.38 11.12 23.01
C ASP A 138 6.15 12.64 22.85
N GLN A 139 5.99 13.14 21.61
CA GLN A 139 5.63 14.54 21.40
C GLN A 139 4.14 14.78 21.52
N SER A 140 3.78 15.95 22.04
CA SER A 140 2.40 16.42 22.07
C SER A 140 1.93 16.72 20.65
N ILE A 141 0.79 16.15 20.29
CA ILE A 141 0.16 16.30 18.98
C ILE A 141 -1.32 16.65 19.14
N TYR A 142 -1.91 17.12 18.07
CA TYR A 142 -3.36 17.29 18.01
C TYR A 142 -3.88 16.91 16.62
N ILE A 143 -5.17 16.60 16.56
CA ILE A 143 -5.90 16.39 15.31
C ILE A 143 -7.07 17.38 15.26
N ILE A 144 -7.39 17.85 14.05
CA ILE A 144 -8.59 18.63 13.80
C ILE A 144 -9.49 17.79 12.88
N HIS A 145 -10.71 17.52 13.32
CA HIS A 145 -11.57 16.55 12.68
C HIS A 145 -13.05 16.98 12.70
N TYR A 146 -13.90 16.30 11.91
CA TYR A 146 -15.33 16.56 11.79
C TYR A 146 -16.20 15.41 12.33
N PRO A 147 -16.13 15.08 13.64
CA PRO A 147 -17.10 14.14 14.19
C PRO A 147 -18.50 14.78 14.18
N MET A 148 -19.52 13.99 13.83
CA MET A 148 -20.91 14.46 13.87
C MET A 148 -21.17 15.83 13.21
N LYS A 149 -20.51 16.10 12.07
CA LYS A 149 -20.66 17.31 11.23
C LYS A 149 -20.20 18.64 11.84
N LYS A 150 -19.49 18.62 12.97
CA LYS A 150 -18.89 19.81 13.58
C LYS A 150 -17.38 19.66 13.67
N VAL A 151 -16.65 20.75 13.48
CA VAL A 151 -15.19 20.73 13.65
C VAL A 151 -14.81 20.67 15.13
N HIS A 152 -13.93 19.74 15.46
CA HIS A 152 -13.37 19.56 16.80
C HIS A 152 -11.85 19.52 16.73
N VAL A 153 -11.21 19.75 17.87
CA VAL A 153 -9.79 19.49 18.07
C VAL A 153 -9.63 18.52 19.23
N SER A 154 -8.78 17.52 19.04
CA SER A 154 -8.42 16.55 20.08
C SER A 154 -6.92 16.53 20.25
N PHE A 155 -6.48 16.57 21.50
CA PHE A 155 -5.08 16.56 21.88
C PHE A 155 -4.65 15.18 22.36
N GLY A 156 -3.38 14.85 22.16
CA GLY A 156 -2.78 13.61 22.60
C GLY A 156 -1.28 13.63 22.41
N TYR A 157 -0.68 12.47 22.42
CA TYR A 157 0.75 12.30 22.16
C TYR A 157 0.96 11.10 21.23
N GLY A 158 2.06 11.15 20.49
CA GLY A 158 2.48 10.04 19.63
C GLY A 158 3.16 8.95 20.45
N ILE A 159 2.88 7.70 20.14
CA ILE A 159 3.54 6.55 20.72
C ILE A 159 4.33 5.79 19.68
N GLU A 160 5.06 4.81 20.18
CA GLU A 160 5.95 3.96 19.43
C GLU A 160 5.25 3.22 18.26
N LYS A 161 6.01 3.02 17.24
CA LYS A 161 5.84 2.42 15.95
C LYS A 161 5.36 0.95 15.98
N GLU A 162 4.41 0.61 15.11
CA GLU A 162 4.13 -0.79 14.75
C GLU A 162 4.72 -1.19 13.38
N SER A 163 4.94 -0.22 12.50
CA SER A 163 5.60 -0.39 11.19
C SER A 163 6.35 0.89 10.80
N GLU A 164 7.09 0.88 9.67
CA GLU A 164 7.92 2.03 9.27
C GLU A 164 7.15 3.33 9.03
N TYR A 165 5.89 3.29 8.67
CA TYR A 165 5.10 4.43 8.24
C TYR A 165 3.90 4.78 9.14
N TYR A 166 3.55 3.93 10.12
CA TYR A 166 2.47 4.22 11.05
C TYR A 166 2.93 5.01 12.28
N ILE A 167 2.09 5.89 12.76
CA ILE A 167 2.18 6.51 14.08
C ILE A 167 0.95 6.12 14.89
N LYS A 168 1.17 5.57 16.08
CA LYS A 168 0.10 5.39 17.08
C LYS A 168 -0.10 6.68 17.85
N HIS A 169 -1.33 7.00 18.20
CA HIS A 169 -1.61 8.20 18.97
C HIS A 169 -2.84 8.07 19.88
N PHE A 170 -2.87 8.89 20.93
CA PHE A 170 -3.95 8.94 21.91
C PHE A 170 -4.90 10.14 21.77
N CYS A 171 -4.91 10.82 20.63
CA CYS A 171 -5.98 11.80 20.39
C CYS A 171 -7.33 11.07 20.31
N ASN A 172 -8.35 11.55 21.01
CA ASN A 172 -9.69 10.99 20.90
C ASN A 172 -10.25 11.20 19.48
N THR A 173 -10.88 10.16 18.93
CA THR A 173 -11.51 10.19 17.62
C THR A 173 -12.88 9.56 17.67
N GLU A 174 -13.75 9.95 16.74
CA GLU A 174 -15.09 9.43 16.57
C GLU A 174 -15.34 9.12 15.09
N HIS A 175 -16.53 8.65 14.77
CA HIS A 175 -16.94 8.42 13.39
C HIS A 175 -16.74 9.70 12.54
N ALA A 176 -16.25 9.54 11.29
CA ALA A 176 -15.85 10.60 10.35
C ALA A 176 -14.56 11.38 10.71
N SER A 177 -13.76 10.91 11.68
CA SER A 177 -12.42 11.46 11.95
C SER A 177 -11.36 10.99 10.96
N SER A 178 -11.59 9.91 10.20
CA SER A 178 -10.67 9.43 9.16
C SER A 178 -10.35 10.54 8.16
N GLY A 179 -9.08 10.66 7.77
CA GLY A 179 -8.59 11.72 6.88
C GLY A 179 -8.19 13.02 7.59
N SER A 180 -8.26 13.08 8.91
CA SER A 180 -7.83 14.25 9.70
C SER A 180 -6.32 14.43 9.67
N PRO A 181 -5.81 15.67 9.64
CA PRO A 181 -4.38 15.90 9.81
C PRO A 181 -3.96 15.60 11.24
N ILE A 182 -2.80 14.98 11.39
CA ILE A 182 -2.07 14.89 12.65
C ILE A 182 -1.04 16.01 12.65
N LEU A 183 -1.11 16.89 13.64
CA LEU A 183 -0.29 18.08 13.74
C LEU A 183 0.60 18.02 14.99
N ASN A 184 1.83 18.46 14.85
CA ASN A 184 2.73 18.66 15.97
C ASN A 184 2.30 19.90 16.77
N LEU A 185 2.12 19.76 18.09
CA LEU A 185 1.64 20.85 18.93
C LEU A 185 2.67 21.97 19.11
N GLU A 186 3.95 21.67 18.99
CA GLU A 186 5.01 22.67 19.10
C GLU A 186 5.05 23.59 17.87
N THR A 187 4.94 23.01 16.67
CA THR A 187 5.11 23.73 15.41
C THR A 187 3.79 24.13 14.73
N ASN A 188 2.66 23.57 15.15
CA ASN A 188 1.34 23.67 14.50
C ASN A 188 1.35 23.18 13.03
N LYS A 189 2.28 22.28 12.66
CA LYS A 189 2.47 21.78 11.30
C LYS A 189 2.12 20.31 11.18
N VAL A 190 1.75 19.90 9.96
CA VAL A 190 1.29 18.56 9.66
C VAL A 190 2.46 17.58 9.66
N ILE A 191 2.27 16.45 10.34
CA ILE A 191 3.21 15.33 10.38
C ILE A 191 2.61 14.06 9.80
N GLY A 192 1.28 13.93 9.82
CA GLY A 192 0.61 12.71 9.39
C GLY A 192 -0.86 12.91 9.05
N ILE A 193 -1.52 11.81 8.70
CA ILE A 193 -2.95 11.72 8.46
C ILE A 193 -3.53 10.59 9.30
N HIS A 194 -4.64 10.84 9.99
CA HIS A 194 -5.36 9.84 10.79
C HIS A 194 -6.08 8.85 9.86
N SER A 195 -5.87 7.56 10.07
CA SER A 195 -6.44 6.50 9.22
C SER A 195 -7.51 5.69 9.94
N GLY A 196 -7.39 5.46 11.23
CA GLY A 196 -8.36 4.63 11.92
C GLY A 196 -8.01 4.30 13.37
N PHE A 197 -8.67 3.25 13.87
CA PHE A 197 -8.60 2.81 15.25
C PHE A 197 -8.33 1.31 15.33
N ILE A 198 -7.48 0.88 16.23
CA ILE A 198 -7.26 -0.54 16.56
C ILE A 198 -8.01 -0.89 17.83
N ASN A 199 -8.99 -1.78 17.70
CA ASN A 199 -9.78 -2.30 18.82
C ASN A 199 -9.09 -3.47 19.54
N LYS A 200 -7.80 -3.30 19.88
CA LYS A 200 -7.04 -4.22 20.75
C LYS A 200 -6.59 -3.45 21.98
N GLU A 201 -6.54 -4.09 23.13
CA GLU A 201 -6.03 -3.45 24.34
C GLU A 201 -4.48 -3.42 24.33
N PRO A 202 -3.84 -2.28 24.65
CA PRO A 202 -4.46 -0.95 24.92
C PRO A 202 -5.01 -0.32 23.62
N LYS A 203 -6.16 0.38 23.74
CA LYS A 203 -6.82 1.08 22.64
C LYS A 203 -6.00 2.30 22.20
N PHE A 204 -5.73 2.43 20.91
CA PHE A 204 -5.06 3.59 20.32
C PHE A 204 -5.55 3.82 18.89
N ASN A 205 -5.33 5.03 18.45
CA ASN A 205 -5.58 5.44 17.07
C ASN A 205 -4.32 5.33 16.23
N ILE A 206 -4.50 5.15 14.92
CA ILE A 206 -3.43 5.00 13.94
C ILE A 206 -3.48 6.14 12.94
N GLY A 207 -2.31 6.65 12.60
CA GLY A 207 -2.12 7.54 11.46
C GLY A 207 -0.92 7.14 10.62
N ILE A 208 -0.82 7.73 9.45
CA ILE A 208 0.28 7.56 8.50
C ILE A 208 1.19 8.79 8.58
N ILE A 209 2.48 8.58 8.72
CA ILE A 209 3.49 9.65 8.61
C ILE A 209 3.62 10.06 7.16
N LEU A 210 3.33 11.31 6.82
CA LEU A 210 3.25 11.79 5.42
C LEU A 210 4.58 11.73 4.66
N LYS A 211 5.73 11.62 5.33
CA LYS A 211 7.03 11.38 4.68
C LYS A 211 6.96 10.26 3.63
N TYR A 212 6.35 9.15 3.99
CA TYR A 212 6.39 7.92 3.18
C TYR A 212 5.58 8.06 1.90
N PRO A 213 4.27 8.39 1.91
CA PRO A 213 3.51 8.58 0.68
C PRO A 213 4.01 9.76 -0.16
N LEU A 214 4.54 10.84 0.44
CA LEU A 214 5.09 11.97 -0.31
C LEU A 214 6.43 11.63 -0.98
N ASN A 215 7.27 10.81 -0.36
CA ASN A 215 8.49 10.31 -0.99
C ASN A 215 8.17 9.38 -2.16
N GLU A 216 7.17 8.52 -2.01
CA GLU A 216 6.72 7.65 -3.09
C GLU A 216 6.18 8.46 -4.28
N LEU A 217 5.31 9.44 -4.03
CA LEU A 217 4.83 10.38 -5.03
C LEU A 217 5.99 11.04 -5.80
N ASN A 218 7.00 11.54 -5.09
CA ASN A 218 8.16 12.19 -5.72
C ASN A 218 9.01 11.19 -6.52
N ASN A 219 9.15 9.94 -6.06
CA ASN A 219 9.89 8.91 -6.77
C ASN A 219 9.19 8.50 -8.06
N ILE A 220 7.86 8.36 -8.06
CA ILE A 220 7.07 8.10 -9.27
C ILE A 220 7.31 9.21 -10.29
N LYS A 221 7.23 10.48 -9.88
CA LYS A 221 7.41 11.63 -10.77
C LYS A 221 8.84 11.81 -11.27
N ASN A 222 9.83 11.52 -10.45
CA ASN A 222 11.23 11.53 -10.89
C ASN A 222 11.50 10.44 -11.95
N LYS A 223 10.85 9.28 -11.83
CA LYS A 223 10.89 8.25 -12.87
C LYS A 223 10.21 8.73 -14.15
N GLU A 224 9.03 9.35 -14.07
CA GLU A 224 8.32 9.92 -15.24
C GLU A 224 9.15 11.03 -15.92
N LYS A 225 9.78 11.92 -15.17
CA LYS A 225 10.66 12.97 -15.72
C LYS A 225 11.94 12.44 -16.38
N LYS A 226 12.52 11.38 -15.84
CA LYS A 226 13.66 10.70 -16.49
C LYS A 226 13.24 10.04 -17.79
N ILE A 227 11.98 9.64 -17.92
CA ILE A 227 11.40 9.08 -19.14
C ILE A 227 11.11 10.15 -20.20
N SER A 228 10.87 11.41 -19.81
CA SER A 228 10.46 12.51 -20.71
C SER A 228 11.60 13.41 -21.23
N LYS A 229 12.88 13.17 -20.86
CA LYS A 229 14.03 13.91 -21.42
C LYS A 229 14.56 13.22 -22.69
N PRO A 230 15.13 14.02 -23.63
CA PRO A 230 15.10 13.74 -25.06
C PRO A 230 15.67 12.40 -25.45
N ILE A 231 14.79 11.70 -25.94
CA ILE A 231 14.65 10.40 -26.49
C ILE A 231 15.13 10.50 -27.93
N ASN A 232 16.37 10.12 -28.26
CA ASN A 232 16.57 9.40 -29.50
C ASN A 232 17.87 8.56 -29.61
N GLU A 233 18.88 8.69 -28.78
CA GLU A 233 20.12 7.89 -28.98
C GLU A 233 20.59 7.08 -27.75
N ILE A 234 20.11 7.38 -26.55
CA ILE A 234 20.46 6.63 -25.34
C ILE A 234 19.37 5.60 -24.98
N LYS A 235 18.19 5.72 -25.60
CA LYS A 235 17.00 4.92 -25.28
C LYS A 235 17.12 3.43 -25.57
N GLU A 236 17.86 3.04 -26.56
CA GLU A 236 17.87 1.61 -26.95
C GLU A 236 18.80 0.73 -26.07
N LYS A 237 19.86 1.28 -25.53
CA LYS A 237 20.85 0.51 -24.77
C LYS A 237 20.52 0.43 -23.27
N ILE A 238 20.12 1.54 -22.65
CA ILE A 238 19.74 1.59 -21.22
C ILE A 238 18.36 0.95 -20.98
N LYS A 239 17.46 1.10 -21.95
CA LYS A 239 16.11 0.50 -21.89
C LYS A 239 16.12 -1.02 -21.92
N LYS A 240 17.09 -1.64 -22.58
CA LYS A 240 17.24 -3.10 -22.57
C LYS A 240 17.73 -3.64 -21.23
N ASP A 241 18.69 -3.00 -20.60
CA ASP A 241 19.35 -3.54 -19.40
C ASP A 241 18.56 -3.25 -18.10
N GLU A 242 17.92 -2.06 -17.95
CA GLU A 242 17.12 -1.73 -16.76
C GLU A 242 15.70 -2.30 -16.79
N ILE A 243 15.09 -2.45 -17.96
CA ILE A 243 13.78 -3.12 -18.09
C ILE A 243 13.96 -4.63 -17.90
N GLN A 244 15.04 -5.19 -18.41
CA GLN A 244 15.35 -6.61 -18.24
C GLN A 244 15.61 -6.97 -16.77
N SER A 245 16.17 -6.06 -15.96
CA SER A 245 16.44 -6.28 -14.53
C SER A 245 15.22 -6.18 -13.60
N ARG A 246 14.04 -5.84 -14.11
CA ARG A 246 12.80 -5.68 -13.33
C ARG A 246 11.65 -6.56 -13.78
N ILE A 247 11.82 -7.28 -14.85
CA ILE A 247 10.79 -8.18 -15.35
C ILE A 247 10.96 -9.51 -14.66
N ASN A 248 9.97 -9.90 -13.88
CA ASN A 248 9.84 -11.26 -13.41
C ASN A 248 9.28 -12.11 -14.52
N GLU A 249 9.93 -13.23 -14.82
CA GLU A 249 9.44 -14.23 -15.75
C GLU A 249 9.36 -15.59 -15.06
N ILE A 250 8.22 -16.24 -15.18
CA ILE A 250 7.99 -17.61 -14.73
C ILE A 250 7.72 -18.46 -15.97
N LYS A 251 8.49 -19.54 -16.15
CA LYS A 251 8.22 -20.55 -17.18
C LYS A 251 7.83 -21.87 -16.56
N LEU A 252 6.79 -22.49 -17.09
CA LEU A 252 6.29 -23.77 -16.65
C LEU A 252 6.20 -24.72 -17.83
N GLU A 253 6.61 -25.96 -17.62
CA GLU A 253 6.30 -27.06 -18.54
C GLU A 253 5.18 -27.90 -17.94
N ILE A 254 4.08 -28.02 -18.67
CA ILE A 254 2.87 -28.71 -18.25
C ILE A 254 2.64 -29.91 -19.16
N LYS A 255 2.54 -31.10 -18.58
CA LYS A 255 2.23 -32.32 -19.30
C LYS A 255 0.72 -32.57 -19.33
N ILE A 256 0.17 -32.66 -20.53
CA ILE A 256 -1.23 -32.96 -20.80
C ILE A 256 -1.36 -34.38 -21.30
N ASN A 257 -2.14 -35.19 -20.60
CA ASN A 257 -2.49 -36.53 -20.99
C ASN A 257 -3.88 -36.52 -21.64
N LYS A 258 -4.29 -37.63 -22.23
CA LYS A 258 -5.57 -37.77 -22.92
C LYS A 258 -6.77 -37.37 -22.08
N ASP A 259 -6.72 -37.70 -20.79
CA ASP A 259 -7.81 -37.40 -19.85
C ASP A 259 -7.87 -35.92 -19.41
N ASP A 260 -6.86 -35.14 -19.74
CA ASP A 260 -6.77 -33.70 -19.40
C ASP A 260 -7.36 -32.80 -20.49
N ILE A 261 -7.62 -33.33 -21.68
CA ILE A 261 -8.12 -32.60 -22.85
C ILE A 261 -9.49 -31.98 -22.53
N ASN A 262 -9.67 -30.71 -22.92
CA ASN A 262 -10.87 -29.91 -22.67
C ASN A 262 -11.25 -29.73 -21.18
N LYS A 263 -10.31 -29.93 -20.25
CA LYS A 263 -10.49 -29.61 -18.83
C LYS A 263 -9.72 -28.35 -18.47
N ASP A 264 -10.15 -27.71 -17.36
CA ASP A 264 -9.42 -26.59 -16.77
C ASP A 264 -8.13 -27.10 -16.11
N ILE A 265 -6.99 -26.85 -16.74
CA ILE A 265 -5.68 -27.22 -16.22
C ILE A 265 -5.04 -26.00 -15.56
N TYR A 266 -4.99 -26.04 -14.26
CA TYR A 266 -4.42 -24.94 -13.45
C TYR A 266 -2.89 -25.00 -13.47
N PHE A 267 -2.29 -23.85 -13.63
CA PHE A 267 -0.85 -23.63 -13.52
C PHE A 267 -0.47 -22.60 -12.44
N LEU A 268 -1.47 -21.95 -11.85
CA LEU A 268 -1.36 -21.13 -10.66
C LEU A 268 -2.56 -21.42 -9.75
N ASP A 269 -2.29 -21.53 -8.42
CA ASP A 269 -3.28 -21.51 -7.34
C ASP A 269 -4.55 -22.34 -7.63
N ASN A 270 -4.41 -23.67 -7.66
CA ASN A 270 -5.51 -24.60 -7.85
C ASN A 270 -6.20 -24.96 -6.50
N THR A 271 -6.46 -23.96 -5.65
CA THR A 271 -7.06 -24.19 -4.32
C THR A 271 -8.59 -24.31 -4.35
N ASN A 272 -9.24 -23.88 -5.42
CA ASN A 272 -10.70 -24.03 -5.60
C ASN A 272 -11.14 -25.45 -5.97
N GLY A 273 -10.21 -26.39 -6.13
CA GLY A 273 -10.52 -27.80 -6.39
C GLY A 273 -11.17 -28.48 -5.18
N LYS A 274 -12.15 -29.38 -5.46
CA LYS A 274 -12.97 -30.13 -4.47
C LYS A 274 -12.17 -30.92 -3.40
N TYR A 275 -10.85 -30.93 -3.46
CA TYR A 275 -9.97 -31.76 -2.64
C TYR A 275 -9.33 -31.03 -1.44
N TYR A 276 -9.42 -29.70 -1.38
CA TYR A 276 -8.74 -28.93 -0.33
C TYR A 276 -9.72 -28.34 0.67
N LYS A 277 -9.91 -29.03 1.82
CA LYS A 277 -10.53 -28.44 3.02
C LYS A 277 -9.49 -27.61 3.81
N ILE A 278 -8.66 -26.84 3.10
CA ILE A 278 -7.70 -25.97 3.78
C ILE A 278 -8.47 -24.71 4.21
N LYS A 279 -8.77 -24.62 5.49
CA LYS A 279 -9.39 -23.44 6.14
C LYS A 279 -8.40 -22.27 6.31
N HIS A 280 -7.37 -22.18 5.48
CA HIS A 280 -6.41 -21.10 5.57
C HIS A 280 -6.80 -20.00 4.58
N TYR A 281 -6.87 -18.78 5.11
CA TYR A 281 -7.05 -17.59 4.28
C TYR A 281 -5.74 -17.36 3.50
N HIS A 282 -5.85 -17.27 2.20
CA HIS A 282 -4.81 -16.75 1.32
C HIS A 282 -5.42 -15.73 0.35
N ASP A 283 -4.59 -14.87 -0.19
CA ASP A 283 -5.08 -13.77 -1.02
C ASP A 283 -5.42 -14.17 -2.46
N ASN A 284 -5.29 -15.45 -2.81
CA ASN A 284 -5.50 -16.01 -4.15
C ASN A 284 -4.64 -15.36 -5.24
N LEU A 285 -3.41 -14.94 -4.92
CA LEU A 285 -2.51 -14.23 -5.83
C LEU A 285 -3.19 -13.00 -6.48
N LYS A 286 -3.88 -12.20 -5.68
CA LYS A 286 -4.59 -10.98 -6.15
C LYS A 286 -3.64 -9.97 -6.80
N GLU A 287 -2.38 -9.97 -6.38
CA GLU A 287 -1.34 -9.10 -6.91
C GLU A 287 -1.12 -9.33 -8.42
N LEU A 288 -1.29 -10.59 -8.90
CA LEU A 288 -1.23 -10.92 -10.32
C LEU A 288 -2.62 -10.80 -10.96
N ASN A 289 -2.74 -9.94 -11.96
CA ASN A 289 -4.00 -9.68 -12.64
C ASN A 289 -3.78 -9.30 -14.12
N GLU A 290 -4.87 -9.12 -14.87
CA GLU A 290 -4.84 -8.85 -16.30
C GLU A 290 -4.12 -7.54 -16.68
N SER A 291 -4.07 -6.56 -15.77
CA SER A 291 -3.43 -5.26 -16.05
C SER A 291 -1.91 -5.27 -15.88
N ASN A 292 -1.36 -6.23 -15.14
CA ASN A 292 0.06 -6.28 -14.78
C ASN A 292 0.77 -7.58 -15.15
N THR A 293 0.03 -8.59 -15.66
CA THR A 293 0.59 -9.91 -15.98
C THR A 293 0.28 -10.31 -17.42
N GLU A 294 1.30 -10.57 -18.19
CA GLU A 294 1.17 -11.16 -19.52
C GLU A 294 1.27 -12.67 -19.45
N LEU A 295 0.33 -13.35 -20.11
CA LEU A 295 0.29 -14.81 -20.23
C LEU A 295 0.58 -15.24 -21.65
N PHE A 296 1.54 -16.17 -21.82
CA PHE A 296 1.79 -16.85 -23.08
C PHE A 296 1.67 -18.36 -22.91
N ILE A 297 1.02 -19.00 -23.87
CA ILE A 297 0.90 -20.45 -23.97
C ILE A 297 1.49 -20.86 -25.33
N ASN A 298 2.54 -21.67 -25.33
CA ASN A 298 3.27 -22.06 -26.56
C ASN A 298 3.63 -20.83 -27.42
N ASN A 299 4.17 -19.77 -26.79
CA ASN A 299 4.55 -18.47 -27.37
C ASN A 299 3.40 -17.62 -27.94
N LYS A 300 2.15 -18.03 -27.84
CA LYS A 300 0.99 -17.22 -28.22
C LYS A 300 0.44 -16.49 -26.99
N LYS A 301 0.18 -15.17 -27.11
CA LYS A 301 -0.36 -14.35 -26.01
C LYS A 301 -1.84 -14.62 -25.78
N TYR A 302 -2.22 -14.71 -24.52
CA TYR A 302 -3.59 -14.93 -24.05
C TYR A 302 -3.95 -13.90 -22.97
N LYS A 303 -5.25 -13.75 -22.72
CA LYS A 303 -5.77 -13.03 -21.57
C LYS A 303 -5.35 -13.75 -20.29
N TYR A 304 -4.89 -13.02 -19.28
CA TYR A 304 -4.44 -13.60 -18.02
C TYR A 304 -5.53 -14.43 -17.35
N LYS A 305 -5.19 -15.65 -17.02
CA LYS A 305 -5.96 -16.61 -16.22
C LYS A 305 -4.97 -17.47 -15.43
N LYS A 306 -5.44 -18.17 -14.44
CA LYS A 306 -4.65 -19.15 -13.65
C LYS A 306 -4.69 -20.57 -14.21
N TYR A 307 -5.44 -20.79 -15.27
CA TYR A 307 -5.67 -22.07 -15.94
C TYR A 307 -5.84 -21.88 -17.45
N PHE A 308 -5.77 -22.98 -18.19
CA PHE A 308 -6.10 -23.04 -19.61
C PHE A 308 -6.79 -24.37 -19.96
N ASN A 309 -7.41 -24.43 -21.13
CA ASN A 309 -8.07 -25.63 -21.66
C ASN A 309 -7.24 -26.16 -22.82
N PRO A 310 -6.49 -27.28 -22.66
CA PRO A 310 -5.73 -27.89 -23.73
C PRO A 310 -6.64 -28.61 -24.73
N ASP A 311 -6.32 -28.50 -26.02
CA ASP A 311 -7.03 -29.14 -27.14
C ASP A 311 -6.44 -30.50 -27.55
N LYS A 312 -5.23 -30.82 -27.09
CA LYS A 312 -4.49 -32.04 -27.41
C LYS A 312 -3.52 -32.45 -26.34
N GLU A 313 -3.08 -33.70 -26.36
CA GLU A 313 -1.98 -34.19 -25.54
C GLU A 313 -0.65 -33.53 -25.90
N GLY A 314 0.28 -33.52 -24.94
CA GLY A 314 1.62 -33.05 -25.15
C GLY A 314 2.16 -32.19 -24.02
N ILE A 315 3.26 -31.50 -24.31
CA ILE A 315 3.86 -30.54 -23.37
C ILE A 315 3.47 -29.13 -23.80
N TYR A 316 2.91 -28.37 -22.87
CA TYR A 316 2.60 -26.96 -23.04
C TYR A 316 3.59 -26.13 -22.24
N ILE A 317 4.10 -25.08 -22.89
CA ILE A 317 4.98 -24.10 -22.26
C ILE A 317 4.13 -22.90 -21.87
N ILE A 318 4.00 -22.67 -20.56
CA ILE A 318 3.35 -21.47 -20.02
C ILE A 318 4.44 -20.48 -19.64
N LYS A 319 4.29 -19.23 -20.06
CA LYS A 319 5.16 -18.13 -19.67
C LYS A 319 4.32 -17.00 -19.10
N LEU A 320 4.69 -16.55 -17.91
CA LEU A 320 4.12 -15.40 -17.23
C LEU A 320 5.18 -14.32 -17.13
N ILE A 321 4.82 -13.09 -17.51
CA ILE A 321 5.71 -11.92 -17.41
C ILE A 321 4.98 -10.85 -16.62
N PHE A 322 5.60 -10.34 -15.56
CA PHE A 322 5.03 -9.28 -14.72
C PHE A 322 6.11 -8.40 -14.11
N ASN A 323 5.76 -7.16 -13.78
CA ASN A 323 6.69 -6.14 -13.28
C ASN A 323 6.31 -5.61 -11.88
N ILE A 324 5.64 -6.42 -11.11
CA ILE A 324 5.22 -6.13 -9.73
C ILE A 324 6.01 -6.96 -8.73
N TYR A 325 6.02 -6.50 -7.48
CA TYR A 325 6.53 -7.26 -6.34
C TYR A 325 5.40 -8.11 -5.76
N ILE A 326 5.64 -9.41 -5.64
CA ILE A 326 4.71 -10.31 -4.94
C ILE A 326 5.14 -10.37 -3.48
N LYS A 327 4.24 -10.03 -2.56
CA LYS A 327 4.49 -10.10 -1.10
C LYS A 327 4.12 -11.45 -0.51
N ASP A 328 3.07 -12.08 -1.04
CA ASP A 328 2.59 -13.39 -0.61
C ASP A 328 2.62 -14.38 -1.76
N CYS A 329 3.58 -15.31 -1.72
CA CYS A 329 3.71 -16.44 -2.65
C CYS A 329 3.05 -17.71 -2.12
N SER A 330 2.28 -17.66 -1.03
CA SER A 330 1.59 -18.82 -0.51
C SER A 330 0.64 -19.40 -1.55
N PHE A 331 0.58 -20.72 -1.63
CA PHE A 331 -0.24 -21.47 -2.58
C PHE A 331 0.02 -21.19 -4.07
N MET A 332 1.07 -20.46 -4.46
CA MET A 332 1.27 -20.01 -5.85
C MET A 332 1.12 -21.12 -6.88
N PHE A 333 1.70 -22.29 -6.65
CA PHE A 333 1.57 -23.47 -7.53
C PHE A 333 0.80 -24.61 -6.87
N CYS A 334 0.11 -24.35 -5.77
CA CYS A 334 -0.63 -25.36 -5.02
C CYS A 334 -1.61 -26.12 -5.91
N GLY A 335 -1.56 -27.46 -5.85
CA GLY A 335 -2.47 -28.32 -6.58
C GLY A 335 -2.31 -28.33 -8.09
N CYS A 336 -1.26 -27.75 -8.64
CA CYS A 336 -0.97 -27.74 -10.07
C CYS A 336 -0.30 -29.09 -10.46
N TYR A 337 -1.11 -30.15 -10.55
CA TYR A 337 -0.64 -31.53 -10.70
C TYR A 337 0.10 -31.83 -11.97
N ASN A 338 -0.17 -31.07 -13.05
CA ASN A 338 0.35 -31.31 -14.39
C ASN A 338 1.70 -30.66 -14.65
N ILE A 339 2.20 -29.83 -13.72
CA ILE A 339 3.50 -29.17 -13.83
C ILE A 339 4.61 -30.21 -13.69
N ILE A 340 5.47 -30.33 -14.71
CA ILE A 340 6.61 -31.25 -14.70
C ILE A 340 7.95 -30.52 -14.50
N ASN A 341 8.01 -29.24 -14.85
CA ASN A 341 9.17 -28.39 -14.67
C ASN A 341 8.77 -26.91 -14.42
N ILE A 342 9.54 -26.20 -13.59
CA ILE A 342 9.36 -24.78 -13.29
C ILE A 342 10.72 -24.09 -13.39
N ASP A 343 10.80 -23.02 -14.19
CA ASP A 343 11.92 -22.09 -14.20
C ASP A 343 11.53 -20.79 -13.53
N LEU A 344 12.20 -20.47 -12.40
CA LEU A 344 12.07 -19.26 -11.62
C LEU A 344 13.37 -18.43 -11.60
N SER A 345 14.31 -18.71 -12.50
CA SER A 345 15.62 -18.05 -12.55
C SER A 345 15.52 -16.53 -12.72
N SER A 346 14.45 -16.08 -13.39
CA SER A 346 14.14 -14.66 -13.57
C SER A 346 13.14 -14.10 -12.53
N PHE A 347 12.72 -14.90 -11.55
CA PHE A 347 11.93 -14.44 -10.42
C PHE A 347 12.86 -13.98 -9.30
N GLN A 348 13.40 -12.76 -9.45
CA GLN A 348 14.51 -12.27 -8.63
C GLN A 348 14.09 -11.51 -7.38
N ASP A 349 12.86 -11.02 -7.32
CA ASP A 349 12.46 -10.05 -6.28
C ASP A 349 11.82 -10.72 -5.07
N THR A 350 12.51 -11.71 -4.52
CA THR A 350 12.05 -12.47 -3.34
C THR A 350 12.27 -11.75 -2.02
N LYS A 351 13.05 -10.66 -1.99
CA LYS A 351 13.33 -9.88 -0.77
C LYS A 351 12.09 -9.26 -0.12
N ASN A 352 11.00 -9.08 -0.88
CA ASN A 352 9.73 -8.53 -0.38
C ASN A 352 8.72 -9.63 -0.01
N VAL A 353 9.03 -10.90 -0.28
CA VAL A 353 8.14 -12.01 0.04
C VAL A 353 8.20 -12.32 1.53
N ASN A 354 7.06 -12.34 2.17
CA ASN A 354 6.93 -12.66 3.61
C ASN A 354 6.33 -14.04 3.88
N ASN A 355 5.65 -14.65 2.89
CA ASN A 355 4.97 -15.94 3.04
C ASN A 355 5.17 -16.80 1.78
N MET A 356 5.67 -18.01 1.97
CA MET A 356 5.87 -19.05 0.94
C MET A 356 5.21 -20.39 1.32
N SER A 357 4.31 -20.37 2.30
CA SER A 357 3.65 -21.61 2.75
C SER A 357 2.84 -22.23 1.63
N TYR A 358 2.86 -23.57 1.53
CA TYR A 358 2.13 -24.33 0.52
C TYR A 358 2.44 -23.97 -0.94
N MET A 359 3.54 -23.22 -1.23
CA MET A 359 3.80 -22.68 -2.56
C MET A 359 3.82 -23.75 -3.65
N PHE A 360 4.38 -24.93 -3.41
CA PHE A 360 4.42 -26.07 -4.32
C PHE A 360 3.59 -27.25 -3.81
N TYR A 361 2.72 -27.04 -2.84
CA TYR A 361 1.94 -28.11 -2.22
C TYR A 361 1.21 -28.95 -3.26
N CYS A 362 1.37 -30.27 -3.20
CA CYS A 362 0.77 -31.21 -4.14
C CYS A 362 1.10 -31.00 -5.62
N CYS A 363 2.24 -30.43 -5.98
CA CYS A 363 2.77 -30.46 -7.34
C CYS A 363 3.26 -31.89 -7.69
N LYS A 364 2.33 -32.82 -7.88
CA LYS A 364 2.59 -34.29 -7.93
C LYS A 364 3.55 -34.70 -9.03
N SER A 365 3.54 -34.03 -10.20
CA SER A 365 4.36 -34.35 -11.37
C SER A 365 5.69 -33.58 -11.42
N LEU A 366 5.94 -32.65 -10.50
CA LEU A 366 7.15 -31.84 -10.46
C LEU A 366 8.37 -32.70 -10.16
N LYS A 367 9.31 -32.79 -11.12
CA LYS A 367 10.47 -33.70 -11.07
C LYS A 367 11.69 -33.11 -10.39
N SER A 368 11.87 -31.82 -10.52
CA SER A 368 12.99 -31.05 -9.94
C SER A 368 12.49 -29.69 -9.52
N LEU A 369 13.14 -29.12 -8.51
CA LEU A 369 12.91 -27.72 -8.13
C LEU A 369 13.68 -26.82 -9.09
N PRO A 370 13.15 -25.61 -9.35
CA PRO A 370 13.90 -24.57 -10.03
C PRO A 370 15.14 -24.19 -9.22
N ASP A 371 16.10 -23.54 -9.88
CA ASP A 371 17.21 -22.93 -9.14
C ASP A 371 16.70 -21.72 -8.36
N ILE A 372 16.65 -21.89 -7.05
CA ILE A 372 16.21 -20.90 -6.07
C ILE A 372 17.35 -20.47 -5.13
N SER A 373 18.60 -20.74 -5.51
CA SER A 373 19.79 -20.41 -4.71
C SER A 373 19.92 -18.91 -4.46
N ASN A 374 19.47 -18.08 -5.40
CA ASN A 374 19.54 -16.63 -5.37
C ASN A 374 18.37 -15.97 -4.60
N TRP A 375 17.43 -16.72 -4.08
CA TRP A 375 16.31 -16.16 -3.36
C TRP A 375 16.75 -15.57 -2.02
N ASP A 376 16.41 -14.31 -1.79
CA ASP A 376 16.54 -13.69 -0.47
C ASP A 376 15.30 -14.01 0.39
N THR A 377 15.48 -14.94 1.31
CA THR A 377 14.39 -15.44 2.18
C THR A 377 14.41 -14.84 3.58
N LYS A 378 15.19 -13.76 3.81
CA LYS A 378 15.33 -13.15 5.14
C LYS A 378 14.02 -12.62 5.72
N ASN A 379 13.11 -12.18 4.87
CA ASN A 379 11.81 -11.64 5.27
C ASN A 379 10.70 -12.69 5.27
N VAL A 380 10.98 -13.92 4.85
CA VAL A 380 9.99 -15.00 4.82
C VAL A 380 9.81 -15.55 6.23
N ASN A 381 8.62 -15.40 6.77
CA ASN A 381 8.27 -15.85 8.12
C ASN A 381 7.45 -17.16 8.14
N ASN A 382 6.97 -17.62 6.98
CA ASN A 382 6.21 -18.87 6.87
C ASN A 382 6.59 -19.62 5.59
N MET A 383 7.09 -20.86 5.74
CA MET A 383 7.40 -21.82 4.68
C MET A 383 6.74 -23.18 4.90
N SER A 384 5.71 -23.26 5.77
CA SER A 384 5.06 -24.51 6.14
C SER A 384 4.54 -25.23 4.91
N ASP A 385 4.71 -26.56 4.88
CA ASP A 385 4.19 -27.47 3.85
C ASP A 385 4.52 -27.10 2.40
N MET A 386 5.57 -26.30 2.18
CA MET A 386 5.93 -25.75 0.87
C MET A 386 6.04 -26.84 -0.21
N PHE A 387 6.56 -28.02 0.12
CA PHE A 387 6.79 -29.13 -0.80
C PHE A 387 5.97 -30.38 -0.46
N SER A 388 5.06 -30.29 0.48
CA SER A 388 4.25 -31.45 0.90
C SER A 388 3.42 -31.97 -0.28
N GLY A 389 3.43 -33.29 -0.50
CA GLY A 389 2.72 -33.93 -1.62
C GLY A 389 3.37 -33.82 -3.00
N CYS A 390 4.61 -33.33 -3.10
CA CYS A 390 5.41 -33.33 -4.34
C CYS A 390 6.02 -34.72 -4.59
N ASN A 391 5.19 -35.69 -4.96
CA ASN A 391 5.58 -37.12 -4.98
C ASN A 391 6.66 -37.49 -6.00
N SER A 392 6.86 -36.71 -7.06
CA SER A 392 7.87 -36.95 -8.08
C SER A 392 9.19 -36.21 -7.84
N LEU A 393 9.24 -35.39 -6.78
CA LEU A 393 10.41 -34.60 -6.46
C LEU A 393 11.51 -35.45 -5.82
N LYS A 394 12.69 -35.49 -6.46
CA LYS A 394 13.79 -36.36 -6.04
C LYS A 394 14.67 -35.79 -4.91
N LYS A 395 14.74 -34.47 -4.79
CA LYS A 395 15.59 -33.78 -3.81
C LYS A 395 15.03 -32.40 -3.45
N ILE A 396 15.01 -32.09 -2.16
CA ILE A 396 14.74 -30.72 -1.67
C ILE A 396 16.09 -30.05 -1.40
N PRO A 397 16.29 -28.77 -1.80
CA PRO A 397 17.53 -28.05 -1.49
C PRO A 397 17.74 -27.91 0.02
N ASN A 398 18.97 -28.09 0.47
CA ASN A 398 19.35 -28.02 1.90
C ASN A 398 18.98 -26.69 2.59
N LYS A 399 18.76 -25.62 1.82
CA LYS A 399 18.33 -24.31 2.32
C LYS A 399 16.90 -24.33 2.93
N PHE A 400 16.11 -25.36 2.62
CA PHE A 400 14.70 -25.52 3.04
C PHE A 400 14.45 -26.82 3.83
N CYS A 401 15.52 -27.51 4.25
CA CYS A 401 15.46 -28.68 5.13
C CYS A 401 15.62 -28.29 6.59
#